data_37487f59e45b28f1360c5584f15d0972
#
_entry.id   37487f59e45b28f1360c5584f15d0972
#
_cell.length_a   1.000
_cell.length_b   1.000
_cell.length_c   1.000
_cell.angle_alpha   90.00
_cell.angle_beta   90.00
_cell.angle_gamma   90.00
#
_symmetry.space_group_name_H-M   'P 1'
#
loop_
_entity.id
_entity.type
_entity.pdbx_description
1 polymer ?
#
loop_
_entity_poly.entity_id
_entity_poly.type
_entity_poly.pdbx_seq_one_letter_code
_entity_poly.pdbx_strand_id
1 'polypeptide(L)'
;AMMKQAQKLQAEMLKKQEELEQMEFSASAGGGAVSATVVNKQITKLEIKPEAVDPEDVEMLTDLVMTAVNDALRQCEETTSREMNKLTGGMGGGFGF
;
A
#
# COMPACT_ATOMS: atom_id res chain seq x y z
N ALA A 1 -1.11 14.69 -32.99
CA ALA A 1 -1.41 15.34 -31.70
C ALA A 1 -1.96 14.33 -30.69
N MET A 2 -2.98 13.58 -31.08
CA MET A 2 -3.58 12.59 -30.18
C MET A 2 -2.62 11.49 -29.81
N MET A 3 -1.81 11.05 -30.76
CA MET A 3 -0.82 10.00 -30.47
C MET A 3 0.24 10.47 -29.47
N LYS A 4 0.66 11.70 -29.59
CA LYS A 4 1.63 12.25 -28.63
C LYS A 4 1.06 12.32 -27.22
N GLN A 5 -0.22 12.70 -27.11
CA GLN A 5 -0.86 12.74 -25.80
C GLN A 5 -1.02 11.37 -25.20
N ALA A 6 -1.37 10.38 -26.03
CA ALA A 6 -1.50 9.01 -25.56
C ALA A 6 -0.14 8.45 -25.11
N GLN A 7 0.91 8.72 -25.87
CA GLN A 7 2.25 8.28 -25.52
C GLN A 7 2.74 8.94 -24.24
N LYS A 8 2.46 10.23 -24.09
CA LYS A 8 2.85 10.97 -22.89
C LYS A 8 2.14 10.41 -21.67
N LEU A 9 0.85 10.15 -21.78
CA LEU A 9 0.08 9.60 -20.68
C LEU A 9 0.60 8.22 -20.29
N GLN A 10 0.89 7.39 -21.30
CA GLN A 10 1.43 6.06 -21.06
C GLN A 10 2.77 6.14 -20.34
N ALA A 11 3.64 7.06 -20.75
CA ALA A 11 4.93 7.24 -20.11
C ALA A 11 4.77 7.71 -18.66
N GLU A 12 3.81 8.61 -18.42
CA GLU A 12 3.54 9.07 -17.07
C GLU A 12 2.99 7.96 -16.18
N MET A 13 2.15 7.10 -16.74
CA MET A 13 1.60 5.97 -15.99
C MET A 13 2.70 4.98 -15.62
N LEU A 14 3.61 4.68 -16.53
CA LEU A 14 4.74 3.80 -16.26
C LEU A 14 5.65 4.38 -15.19
N LYS A 15 5.93 5.67 -15.28
CA LYS A 15 6.77 6.35 -14.32
C LYS A 15 6.13 6.33 -12.92
N LYS A 16 4.84 6.62 -12.88
CA LYS A 16 4.11 6.61 -11.61
C LYS A 16 4.09 5.20 -11.03
N GLN A 17 3.90 4.20 -11.87
CA GLN A 17 3.90 2.82 -11.43
C GLN A 17 5.25 2.43 -10.81
N GLU A 18 6.35 2.85 -11.43
CA GLU A 18 7.68 2.60 -10.89
C GLU A 18 7.87 3.29 -9.55
N GLU A 19 7.39 4.53 -9.42
CA GLU A 19 7.46 5.26 -8.16
C GLU A 19 6.68 4.53 -7.06
N LEU A 20 5.47 4.06 -7.39
CA LEU A 20 4.63 3.35 -6.44
C LEU A 20 5.25 2.02 -6.00
N GLU A 21 5.93 1.35 -6.91
CA GLU A 21 6.60 0.08 -6.60
C GLU A 21 7.72 0.26 -5.58
N GLN A 22 8.25 1.46 -5.43
CA GLN A 22 9.32 1.74 -4.49
C GLN A 22 8.83 2.40 -3.20
N MET A 23 7.56 2.76 -3.13
CA MET A 23 7.00 3.38 -1.94
C MET A 23 6.86 2.40 -0.79
N GLU A 24 7.18 2.88 0.40
CA GLU A 24 7.01 2.11 1.62
C GLU A 24 5.71 2.52 2.30
N PHE A 25 4.96 1.53 2.73
CA PHE A 25 3.73 1.73 3.50
C PHE A 25 3.86 0.97 4.80
N SER A 26 3.63 1.65 5.90
CA SER A 26 3.77 1.03 7.22
C SER A 26 2.49 1.21 8.02
N ALA A 27 2.21 0.21 8.82
CA ALA A 27 1.09 0.26 9.75
C ALA A 27 1.46 -0.52 11.00
N SER A 28 0.77 -0.21 12.09
CA SER A 28 1.01 -0.90 13.34
C SER A 28 -0.30 -1.26 14.01
N ALA A 29 -0.24 -2.17 14.97
CA ALA A 29 -1.37 -2.59 15.76
C ALA A 29 -0.94 -2.74 17.22
N GLY A 30 -1.92 -2.69 18.12
CA GLY A 30 -1.67 -2.84 19.54
C GLY A 30 -0.83 -1.73 20.13
N GLY A 31 -1.04 -0.48 19.68
CA GLY A 31 -0.27 0.65 20.20
C GLY A 31 1.20 0.61 19.77
N GLY A 32 1.49 0.01 18.64
CA GLY A 32 2.85 -0.10 18.16
C GLY A 32 3.55 -1.39 18.53
N ALA A 33 2.83 -2.33 19.14
CA ALA A 33 3.41 -3.61 19.54
C ALA A 33 3.86 -4.44 18.34
N VAL A 34 3.14 -4.34 17.23
CA VAL A 34 3.48 -5.01 15.97
C VAL A 34 3.42 -3.97 14.87
N SER A 35 4.43 -3.95 14.01
CA SER A 35 4.49 -3.04 12.86
C SER A 35 4.86 -3.82 11.61
N ALA A 36 4.23 -3.45 10.50
CA ALA A 36 4.51 -4.07 9.21
C ALA A 36 4.84 -3.00 8.19
N THR A 37 5.77 -3.29 7.30
CA THR A 37 6.13 -2.42 6.19
C THR A 37 5.94 -3.20 4.89
N VAL A 38 5.31 -2.55 3.92
CA VAL A 38 5.01 -3.14 2.62
C VAL A 38 5.62 -2.28 1.52
N VAL A 39 6.29 -2.93 0.58
CA VAL A 39 6.80 -2.30 -0.63
C VAL A 39 6.37 -3.19 -1.80
N ASN A 40 5.78 -2.58 -2.81
CA ASN A 40 5.33 -3.28 -4.00
C ASN A 40 4.45 -4.50 -3.66
N LYS A 41 3.49 -4.28 -2.74
CA LYS A 41 2.53 -5.30 -2.31
C LYS A 41 3.17 -6.49 -1.60
N GLN A 42 4.40 -6.33 -1.13
CA GLN A 42 5.10 -7.38 -0.40
C GLN A 42 5.53 -6.85 0.96
N ILE A 43 5.43 -7.71 1.95
CA ILE A 43 5.90 -7.38 3.29
C ILE A 43 7.42 -7.44 3.28
N THR A 44 8.06 -6.29 3.52
CA THR A 44 9.53 -6.21 3.54
C THR A 44 10.07 -6.16 4.95
N LYS A 45 9.23 -5.82 5.92
CA LYS A 45 9.68 -5.74 7.30
C LYS A 45 8.49 -6.01 8.23
N LEU A 46 8.76 -6.79 9.26
CA LEU A 46 7.77 -7.07 10.29
C LEU A 46 8.49 -6.98 11.63
N GLU A 47 8.04 -6.07 12.48
CA GLU A 47 8.62 -5.87 13.79
C GLU A 47 7.61 -6.26 14.86
N ILE A 48 8.04 -7.05 15.81
CA ILE A 48 7.21 -7.48 16.93
C ILE A 48 7.96 -7.16 18.20
N LYS A 49 7.38 -6.33 19.06
CA LYS A 49 8.01 -6.04 20.35
C LYS A 49 7.90 -7.26 21.26
N PRO A 50 8.92 -7.53 22.05
CA PRO A 50 8.89 -8.71 22.95
C PRO A 50 7.67 -8.70 23.89
N GLU A 51 7.19 -7.52 24.28
CA GLU A 51 6.03 -7.41 25.17
C GLU A 51 4.76 -7.98 24.54
N ALA A 52 4.71 -8.05 23.21
CA ALA A 52 3.54 -8.56 22.50
C ALA A 52 3.55 -10.10 22.44
N VAL A 53 4.66 -10.71 22.77
CA VAL A 53 4.79 -12.17 22.67
C VAL A 53 4.46 -12.80 24.00
N ASP A 54 3.24 -13.33 24.09
CA ASP A 54 2.76 -14.04 25.27
C ASP A 54 2.46 -15.47 24.88
N PRO A 55 3.25 -16.44 25.35
CA PRO A 55 3.03 -17.84 25.00
C PRO A 55 1.66 -18.38 25.38
N GLU A 56 1.01 -17.72 26.34
CA GLU A 56 -0.32 -18.14 26.77
C GLU A 56 -1.44 -17.50 25.97
N ASP A 57 -1.10 -16.52 25.11
CA ASP A 57 -2.10 -15.85 24.28
C ASP A 57 -1.55 -15.61 22.88
N VAL A 58 -1.31 -16.69 22.17
CA VAL A 58 -0.77 -16.63 20.81
C VAL A 58 -1.79 -16.04 19.85
N GLU A 59 -3.09 -16.20 20.12
CA GLU A 59 -4.13 -15.65 19.26
C GLU A 59 -4.06 -14.13 19.22
N MET A 60 -3.77 -13.49 20.35
CA MET A 60 -3.63 -12.03 20.38
C MET A 60 -2.52 -11.58 19.45
N LEU A 61 -1.37 -12.26 19.49
CA LEU A 61 -0.25 -11.93 18.62
C LEU A 61 -0.62 -12.12 17.15
N THR A 62 -1.28 -13.22 16.84
CA THR A 62 -1.74 -13.50 15.48
C THR A 62 -2.64 -12.38 14.97
N ASP A 63 -3.60 -11.96 15.78
CA ASP A 63 -4.52 -10.90 15.41
C ASP A 63 -3.79 -9.57 15.18
N LEU A 64 -2.83 -9.24 16.03
CA LEU A 64 -2.05 -8.02 15.89
C LEU A 64 -1.23 -8.04 14.59
N VAL A 65 -0.61 -9.16 14.28
CA VAL A 65 0.16 -9.31 13.04
C VAL A 65 -0.75 -9.15 11.84
N MET A 66 -1.89 -9.82 11.83
CA MET A 66 -2.84 -9.73 10.73
C MET A 66 -3.33 -8.30 10.54
N THR A 67 -3.64 -7.63 11.61
CA THR A 67 -4.13 -6.26 11.54
C THR A 67 -3.07 -5.33 10.95
N ALA A 68 -1.85 -5.40 11.45
CA ALA A 68 -0.76 -4.54 10.96
C ALA A 68 -0.47 -4.81 9.49
N VAL A 69 -0.36 -6.08 9.12
CA VAL A 69 -0.07 -6.47 7.74
C VAL A 69 -1.19 -6.04 6.79
N ASN A 70 -2.43 -6.33 7.16
CA ASN A 70 -3.57 -5.98 6.30
C ASN A 70 -3.73 -4.47 6.17
N ASP A 71 -3.48 -3.71 7.23
CA ASP A 71 -3.54 -2.25 7.15
C ASP A 71 -2.45 -1.70 6.23
N ALA A 72 -1.24 -2.22 6.32
CA ALA A 72 -0.15 -1.78 5.44
C ALA A 72 -0.45 -2.11 3.97
N LEU A 73 -0.96 -3.32 3.71
CA LEU A 73 -1.35 -3.72 2.36
C LEU A 73 -2.48 -2.85 1.82
N ARG A 74 -3.45 -2.53 2.66
CA ARG A 74 -4.55 -1.67 2.25
C ARG A 74 -4.07 -0.27 1.90
N GLN A 75 -3.16 0.30 2.69
CA GLN A 75 -2.57 1.60 2.36
C GLN A 75 -1.89 1.56 1.00
N CYS A 76 -1.17 0.49 0.72
CA CYS A 76 -0.51 0.31 -0.56
C CYS A 76 -1.52 0.30 -1.71
N GLU A 77 -2.59 -0.49 -1.56
CA GLU A 77 -3.62 -0.58 -2.60
C GLU A 77 -4.37 0.72 -2.79
N GLU A 78 -4.76 1.37 -1.70
CA GLU A 78 -5.51 2.62 -1.78
C GLU A 78 -4.67 3.72 -2.41
N THR A 79 -3.39 3.82 -2.03
CA THR A 79 -2.51 4.83 -2.58
C THR A 79 -2.26 4.57 -4.06
N THR A 80 -2.01 3.31 -4.43
CA THR A 80 -1.79 2.94 -5.83
C THR A 80 -3.01 3.31 -6.68
N SER A 81 -4.20 2.93 -6.22
CA SER A 81 -5.43 3.25 -6.94
C SER A 81 -5.64 4.74 -7.08
N ARG A 82 -5.44 5.47 -5.99
CA ARG A 82 -5.64 6.92 -6.00
C ARG A 82 -4.68 7.61 -6.94
N GLU A 83 -3.41 7.24 -6.90
CA GLU A 83 -2.40 7.87 -7.73
C GLU A 83 -2.59 7.55 -9.21
N MET A 84 -2.96 6.31 -9.53
CA MET A 84 -3.24 5.94 -10.91
C MET A 84 -4.51 6.62 -11.41
N ASN A 85 -5.52 6.76 -10.55
CA ASN A 85 -6.74 7.47 -10.93
C ASN A 85 -6.49 8.95 -11.20
N LYS A 86 -5.55 9.56 -10.51
CA LYS A 86 -5.19 10.94 -10.77
C LYS A 86 -4.65 11.13 -12.17
N LEU A 87 -3.84 10.18 -12.65
CA LEU A 87 -3.26 10.25 -13.98
C LEU A 87 -4.32 10.09 -15.07
N THR A 88 -5.30 9.24 -14.82
CA THR A 88 -6.38 8.98 -15.77
C THR A 88 -7.64 9.77 -15.44
N GLY A 89 -7.55 10.68 -14.47
CA GLY A 89 -8.72 11.36 -13.93
C GLY A 89 -9.50 12.15 -14.96
N GLY A 90 -8.79 12.82 -15.88
CA GLY A 90 -9.45 13.58 -16.94
C GLY A 90 -10.25 12.69 -17.88
N MET A 91 -9.79 11.48 -18.10
CA MET A 91 -10.50 10.52 -18.92
C MET A 91 -11.48 9.71 -18.10
N GLY A 92 -11.06 9.31 -16.91
CA GLY A 92 -11.90 8.53 -16.01
C GLY A 92 -13.03 9.32 -15.41
N GLY A 93 -12.89 10.62 -15.31
CA GLY A 93 -13.93 11.47 -14.74
C GLY A 93 -15.26 11.36 -15.46
N GLY A 94 -15.22 11.08 -16.75
CA GLY A 94 -16.42 10.90 -17.52
C GLY A 94 -17.16 9.61 -17.20
N PHE A 95 -16.47 8.66 -16.60
CA PHE A 95 -17.06 7.38 -16.22
C PHE A 95 -17.40 7.30 -14.76
N GLY A 96 -16.96 8.28 -14.01
CA GLY A 96 -17.15 8.26 -12.60
C GLY A 96 -18.60 8.28 -12.19
N PHE A 97 -19.38 8.57 -13.14
CA PHE A 97 -20.82 8.62 -12.89
C PHE A 97 -21.18 9.21 -11.69
#